data_02272c9ff7a719d71bf945589bd18347
#
_entry.id   02272c9ff7a719d71bf945589bd18347
#
_cell.length_a   1.000
_cell.length_b   1.000
_cell.length_c   1.000
_cell.angle_alpha   90.00
_cell.angle_beta   90.00
_cell.angle_gamma   90.00
#
_symmetry.space_group_name_H-M   'P 1'
#
loop_
_entity.id
_entity.type
_entity.pdbx_description
1 polymer ?
#
loop_
_entity_poly.entity_id
_entity_poly.type
_entity_poly.pdbx_seq_one_letter_code
_entity_poly.pdbx_strand_id
1 'polypeptide(L)'
;MFEWLVDPEAWISLLTLTALEIVLGIDNIIFISILVGRLPANQRQSGRIIGLGLAMITRILLLVSLSWMMKLTEPLFTLVGQEISGRDLILFLGGLFLIVKSTGEIKEAMHPEAHHEEENNKKKVSYLGVLIQIAILDIVFSLDSVITAVGMANHLPVMILAIMIAVGVMMFAAKPIGDFVDTHPTLKILALAFLILVGVSLMAESLDIHIPKGYIYFAMGFSAVVEMLNIKMR
;
A
#
# COMPACT_ATOMS: atom_id res chain seq x y z
N MET A 1 26.57 17.34 -8.92
CA MET A 1 25.15 17.00 -8.97
C MET A 1 24.89 15.64 -9.62
N PHE A 2 25.75 15.18 -10.54
CA PHE A 2 25.63 13.88 -11.21
C PHE A 2 26.79 12.92 -10.87
N GLU A 3 27.48 13.14 -9.77
CA GLU A 3 28.62 12.31 -9.33
C GLU A 3 28.21 10.86 -9.04
N TRP A 4 26.95 10.65 -8.61
CA TRP A 4 26.39 9.33 -8.36
C TRP A 4 26.27 8.44 -9.63
N LEU A 5 26.27 9.03 -10.84
CA LEU A 5 26.24 8.26 -12.10
C LEU A 5 27.50 7.41 -12.33
N VAL A 6 28.62 7.82 -11.71
CA VAL A 6 29.92 7.14 -11.84
C VAL A 6 30.17 6.21 -10.65
N ASP A 7 29.30 6.26 -9.63
CA ASP A 7 29.41 5.47 -8.42
C ASP A 7 28.69 4.12 -8.55
N PRO A 8 29.40 2.97 -8.53
CA PRO A 8 28.79 1.65 -8.60
C PRO A 8 27.82 1.37 -7.44
N GLU A 9 28.08 1.93 -6.24
CA GLU A 9 27.22 1.73 -5.07
C GLU A 9 25.86 2.41 -5.28
N ALA A 10 25.82 3.54 -5.98
CA ALA A 10 24.57 4.22 -6.31
C ALA A 10 23.69 3.38 -7.26
N TRP A 11 24.28 2.66 -8.21
CA TRP A 11 23.55 1.76 -9.10
C TRP A 11 23.01 0.53 -8.38
N ILE A 12 23.79 -0.06 -7.48
CA ILE A 12 23.34 -1.17 -6.64
C ILE A 12 22.18 -0.72 -5.76
N SER A 13 22.30 0.47 -5.14
CA SER A 13 21.23 1.07 -4.34
C SER A 13 19.98 1.34 -5.18
N LEU A 14 20.13 1.88 -6.39
CA LEU A 14 19.00 2.11 -7.31
C LEU A 14 18.25 0.82 -7.62
N LEU A 15 18.97 -0.24 -8.00
CA LEU A 15 18.36 -1.53 -8.34
C LEU A 15 17.68 -2.16 -7.12
N THR A 16 18.34 -2.13 -5.96
CA THR A 16 17.81 -2.71 -4.73
C THR A 16 16.56 -1.96 -4.27
N LEU A 17 16.61 -0.62 -4.23
CA LEU A 17 15.45 0.20 -3.86
C LEU A 17 14.30 0.06 -4.85
N THR A 18 14.60 0.03 -6.16
CA THR A 18 13.56 -0.19 -7.18
C THR A 18 12.88 -1.56 -7.01
N ALA A 19 13.67 -2.61 -6.78
CA ALA A 19 13.14 -3.95 -6.55
C ALA A 19 12.29 -4.00 -5.26
N LEU A 20 12.77 -3.40 -4.17
CA LEU A 20 12.01 -3.29 -2.92
C LEU A 20 10.71 -2.52 -3.12
N GLU A 21 10.74 -1.37 -3.79
CA GLU A 21 9.55 -0.56 -4.06
C GLU A 21 8.52 -1.30 -4.93
N ILE A 22 8.97 -2.09 -5.92
CA ILE A 22 8.08 -2.94 -6.74
C ILE A 22 7.45 -4.01 -5.87
N VAL A 23 8.23 -4.73 -5.06
CA VAL A 23 7.73 -5.80 -4.19
C VAL A 23 6.73 -5.26 -3.17
N LEU A 24 7.08 -4.14 -2.50
CA LEU A 24 6.20 -3.43 -1.56
C LEU A 24 4.98 -2.80 -2.24
N GLY A 25 5.09 -2.51 -3.54
CA GLY A 25 4.05 -1.88 -4.33
C GLY A 25 2.99 -2.84 -4.87
N ILE A 26 3.22 -4.16 -4.84
CA ILE A 26 2.24 -5.15 -5.30
C ILE A 26 0.95 -5.04 -4.50
N ASP A 27 1.03 -4.93 -3.19
CA ASP A 27 -0.11 -4.77 -2.29
C ASP A 27 -0.88 -3.49 -2.61
N ASN A 28 -0.16 -2.40 -2.91
CA ASN A 28 -0.75 -1.13 -3.30
C ASN A 28 -1.51 -1.24 -4.63
N ILE A 29 -0.97 -1.96 -5.64
CA ILE A 29 -1.68 -2.19 -6.91
C ILE A 29 -2.99 -2.95 -6.67
N ILE A 30 -2.94 -4.03 -5.90
CA ILE A 30 -4.11 -4.85 -5.61
C ILE A 30 -5.16 -4.01 -4.86
N PHE A 31 -4.74 -3.27 -3.85
CA PHE A 31 -5.62 -2.42 -3.07
C PHE A 31 -6.24 -1.28 -3.91
N ILE A 32 -5.43 -0.58 -4.71
CA ILE A 32 -5.91 0.44 -5.65
C ILE A 32 -6.93 -0.18 -6.61
N SER A 33 -6.67 -1.39 -7.11
CA SER A 33 -7.58 -2.09 -8.01
C SER A 33 -8.92 -2.41 -7.35
N ILE A 34 -8.92 -2.84 -6.08
CA ILE A 34 -10.15 -3.10 -5.31
C ILE A 34 -10.94 -1.80 -5.10
N LEU A 35 -10.30 -0.71 -4.69
CA LEU A 35 -10.97 0.58 -4.48
C LEU A 35 -11.54 1.15 -5.78
N VAL A 36 -10.74 1.11 -6.84
CA VAL A 36 -11.13 1.62 -8.16
C VAL A 36 -12.19 0.73 -8.81
N GLY A 37 -12.22 -0.57 -8.49
CA GLY A 37 -13.27 -1.51 -8.93
C GLY A 37 -14.68 -1.08 -8.53
N ARG A 38 -14.82 -0.25 -7.50
CA ARG A 38 -16.09 0.37 -7.08
C ARG A 38 -16.55 1.53 -7.96
N LEU A 39 -15.65 2.08 -8.77
CA LEU A 39 -15.96 3.16 -9.70
C LEU A 39 -16.67 2.60 -10.95
N PRO A 40 -17.47 3.44 -11.66
CA PRO A 40 -17.99 3.09 -12.97
C PRO A 40 -16.85 2.65 -13.92
N ALA A 41 -17.14 1.70 -14.80
CA ALA A 41 -16.15 1.07 -15.68
C ALA A 41 -15.32 2.08 -16.50
N ASN A 42 -15.93 3.18 -16.94
CA ASN A 42 -15.28 4.25 -17.68
C ASN A 42 -14.29 5.07 -16.85
N GLN A 43 -14.35 5.01 -15.51
CA GLN A 43 -13.48 5.75 -14.59
C GLN A 43 -12.38 4.88 -13.96
N ARG A 44 -12.47 3.55 -14.08
CA ARG A 44 -11.52 2.62 -13.43
C ARG A 44 -10.10 2.83 -13.90
N GLN A 45 -9.87 2.92 -15.21
CA GLN A 45 -8.52 3.07 -15.73
C GLN A 45 -7.89 4.41 -15.32
N SER A 46 -8.65 5.50 -15.41
CA SER A 46 -8.18 6.81 -14.95
C SER A 46 -7.94 6.82 -13.43
N GLY A 47 -8.81 6.18 -12.66
CA GLY A 47 -8.64 6.04 -11.21
C GLY A 47 -7.36 5.28 -10.82
N ARG A 48 -7.02 4.21 -11.54
CA ARG A 48 -5.75 3.47 -11.34
C ARG A 48 -4.53 4.36 -11.63
N ILE A 49 -4.50 5.01 -12.78
CA ILE A 49 -3.36 5.84 -13.20
C ILE A 49 -3.20 7.06 -12.29
N ILE A 50 -4.28 7.78 -12.02
CA ILE A 50 -4.24 8.97 -11.16
C ILE A 50 -3.95 8.57 -9.72
N GLY A 51 -4.51 7.47 -9.23
CA GLY A 51 -4.22 6.93 -7.90
C GLY A 51 -2.74 6.59 -7.72
N LEU A 52 -2.13 5.88 -8.67
CA LEU A 52 -0.69 5.56 -8.65
C LEU A 52 0.18 6.82 -8.81
N GLY A 53 -0.23 7.76 -9.66
CA GLY A 53 0.47 9.05 -9.80
C GLY A 53 0.42 9.86 -8.50
N LEU A 54 -0.73 9.88 -7.83
CA LEU A 54 -0.88 10.54 -6.54
C LEU A 54 -0.01 9.85 -5.46
N ALA A 55 -0.01 8.53 -5.42
CA ALA A 55 0.88 7.73 -4.56
C ALA A 55 2.36 8.06 -4.82
N MET A 56 2.79 8.20 -6.06
CA MET A 56 4.15 8.62 -6.40
C MET A 56 4.48 10.01 -5.83
N ILE A 57 3.57 10.97 -6.02
CA ILE A 57 3.78 12.34 -5.53
C ILE A 57 3.86 12.36 -4.01
N THR A 58 2.96 11.67 -3.30
CA THR A 58 2.98 11.60 -1.84
C THR A 58 4.26 10.98 -1.30
N ARG A 59 4.78 9.91 -1.92
CA ARG A 59 6.07 9.29 -1.55
C ARG A 59 7.26 10.22 -1.76
N ILE A 60 7.32 10.91 -2.91
CA ILE A 60 8.40 11.87 -3.18
C ILE A 60 8.32 13.03 -2.18
N LEU A 61 7.12 13.52 -1.86
CA LEU A 61 6.95 14.58 -0.87
C LEU A 61 7.38 14.12 0.53
N LEU A 62 7.03 12.90 0.94
CA LEU A 62 7.48 12.31 2.20
C LEU A 62 9.00 12.20 2.24
N LEU A 63 9.63 11.74 1.17
CA LEU A 63 11.08 11.60 1.06
C LEU A 63 11.79 12.97 1.14
N VAL A 64 11.29 13.97 0.42
CA VAL A 64 11.85 15.34 0.45
C VAL A 64 11.64 16.00 1.82
N SER A 65 10.53 15.69 2.49
CA SER A 65 10.23 16.18 3.83
C SER A 65 10.90 15.37 4.96
N LEU A 66 12.01 14.71 4.67
CA LEU A 66 12.73 13.83 5.60
C LEU A 66 12.99 14.47 6.97
N SER A 67 13.41 15.73 7.00
CA SER A 67 13.64 16.46 8.25
C SER A 67 12.39 16.58 9.12
N TRP A 68 11.23 16.64 8.48
CA TRP A 68 9.93 16.65 9.19
C TRP A 68 9.56 15.23 9.64
N MET A 69 9.80 14.23 8.80
CA MET A 69 9.57 12.82 9.15
C MET A 69 10.38 12.36 10.36
N MET A 70 11.64 12.80 10.47
CA MET A 70 12.48 12.50 11.64
C MET A 70 11.89 13.09 12.93
N LYS A 71 11.21 14.23 12.86
CA LYS A 71 10.48 14.79 14.01
C LYS A 71 9.24 13.98 14.40
N LEU A 72 8.63 13.24 13.46
CA LEU A 72 7.48 12.37 13.76
C LEU A 72 7.88 11.15 14.60
N THR A 73 9.15 10.79 14.62
CA THR A 73 9.67 9.69 15.46
C THR A 73 10.02 10.14 16.88
N GLU A 74 10.02 11.47 17.14
CA GLU A 74 10.23 11.99 18.49
C GLU A 74 8.99 11.69 19.36
N PRO A 75 9.17 11.27 20.62
CA PRO A 75 8.06 10.97 21.52
C PRO A 75 7.23 12.22 21.80
N LEU A 76 5.93 12.14 21.60
CA LEU A 76 4.96 13.22 21.92
C LEU A 76 4.50 13.15 23.38
N PHE A 77 4.27 11.93 23.86
CA PHE A 77 3.86 11.65 25.24
C PHE A 77 4.15 10.19 25.60
N THR A 78 4.17 9.91 26.91
CA THR A 78 4.35 8.53 27.40
C THR A 78 3.03 8.02 27.95
N LEU A 79 2.58 6.87 27.44
CA LEU A 79 1.37 6.18 27.88
C LEU A 79 1.73 4.77 28.42
N VAL A 80 1.40 4.50 29.69
CA VAL A 80 1.65 3.19 30.34
C VAL A 80 3.11 2.73 30.23
N GLY A 81 4.07 3.68 30.25
CA GLY A 81 5.51 3.37 30.16
C GLY A 81 6.06 3.22 28.74
N GLN A 82 5.23 3.38 27.70
CA GLN A 82 5.67 3.44 26.29
C GLN A 82 5.68 4.89 25.80
N GLU A 83 6.71 5.25 25.09
CA GLU A 83 6.84 6.53 24.39
C GLU A 83 6.07 6.47 23.09
N ILE A 84 5.08 7.33 22.91
CA ILE A 84 4.24 7.37 21.71
C ILE A 84 4.65 8.56 20.86
N SER A 85 5.06 8.28 19.63
CA SER A 85 5.43 9.25 18.62
C SER A 85 4.27 9.56 17.65
N GLY A 86 4.44 10.61 16.84
CA GLY A 86 3.50 10.89 15.74
C GLY A 86 3.44 9.78 14.71
N ARG A 87 4.58 9.09 14.46
CA ARG A 87 4.66 7.91 13.59
C ARG A 87 3.74 6.79 14.11
N ASP A 88 3.81 6.50 15.40
CA ASP A 88 3.05 5.39 16.01
C ASP A 88 1.54 5.65 15.92
N LEU A 89 1.10 6.90 16.12
CA LEU A 89 -0.29 7.28 15.93
C LEU A 89 -0.76 7.07 14.49
N ILE A 90 0.05 7.44 13.50
CA ILE A 90 -0.29 7.26 12.08
C ILE A 90 -0.37 5.77 11.74
N LEU A 91 0.59 4.96 12.21
CA LEU A 91 0.61 3.52 11.98
C LEU A 91 -0.58 2.83 12.65
N PHE A 92 -0.91 3.21 13.89
CA PHE A 92 -2.06 2.65 14.63
C PHE A 92 -3.38 2.97 13.93
N LEU A 93 -3.63 4.24 13.62
CA LEU A 93 -4.86 4.68 12.96
C LEU A 93 -4.97 4.13 11.53
N GLY A 94 -3.87 4.09 10.80
CA GLY A 94 -3.80 3.51 9.46
C GLY A 94 -4.06 2.01 9.47
N GLY A 95 -3.46 1.28 10.40
CA GLY A 95 -3.68 -0.15 10.59
C GLY A 95 -5.14 -0.45 10.97
N LEU A 96 -5.70 0.30 11.90
CA LEU A 96 -7.11 0.19 12.29
C LEU A 96 -8.05 0.47 11.11
N PHE A 97 -7.78 1.52 10.34
CA PHE A 97 -8.54 1.85 9.14
C PHE A 97 -8.52 0.71 8.12
N LEU A 98 -7.34 0.09 7.88
CA LEU A 98 -7.21 -1.08 6.98
C LEU A 98 -8.06 -2.25 7.45
N ILE A 99 -8.00 -2.60 8.74
CA ILE A 99 -8.75 -3.72 9.30
C ILE A 99 -10.25 -3.49 9.13
N VAL A 100 -10.74 -2.32 9.54
CA VAL A 100 -12.17 -1.97 9.48
C VAL A 100 -12.66 -1.96 8.03
N LYS A 101 -11.90 -1.33 7.13
CA LYS A 101 -12.26 -1.27 5.71
C LYS A 101 -12.24 -2.64 5.05
N SER A 102 -11.16 -3.40 5.20
CA SER A 102 -11.05 -4.72 4.57
C SER A 102 -12.09 -5.70 5.09
N THR A 103 -12.40 -5.66 6.39
CA THR A 103 -13.48 -6.48 6.98
C THR A 103 -14.84 -6.11 6.39
N GLY A 104 -15.13 -4.82 6.23
CA GLY A 104 -16.34 -4.34 5.59
C GLY A 104 -16.48 -4.82 4.14
N GLU A 105 -15.38 -4.75 3.37
CA GLU A 105 -15.30 -5.23 1.98
C GLU A 105 -15.50 -6.74 1.86
N ILE A 106 -14.90 -7.52 2.77
CA ILE A 106 -15.07 -8.97 2.81
C ILE A 106 -16.53 -9.30 3.09
N LYS A 107 -17.16 -8.63 4.08
CA LYS A 107 -18.57 -8.84 4.41
C LYS A 107 -19.46 -8.54 3.20
N GLU A 108 -19.21 -7.45 2.50
CA GLU A 108 -19.96 -7.09 1.28
C GLU A 108 -19.75 -8.12 0.16
N ALA A 109 -18.53 -8.61 -0.02
CA ALA A 109 -18.23 -9.63 -1.02
C ALA A 109 -18.87 -11.01 -0.73
N MET A 110 -19.08 -11.34 0.54
CA MET A 110 -19.67 -12.61 0.97
C MET A 110 -21.22 -12.61 0.92
N HIS A 111 -21.88 -11.45 0.95
CA HIS A 111 -23.33 -11.34 0.97
C HIS A 111 -23.85 -10.43 -0.15
N PRO A 112 -23.70 -10.83 -1.44
CA PRO A 112 -24.14 -10.00 -2.57
C PRO A 112 -25.67 -9.84 -2.64
N GLU A 113 -26.45 -10.78 -2.09
CA GLU A 113 -27.91 -10.79 -2.18
C GLU A 113 -28.61 -9.82 -1.20
N ALA A 114 -27.98 -9.45 -0.09
CA ALA A 114 -28.57 -8.52 0.89
C ALA A 114 -28.66 -7.07 0.38
N HIS A 115 -28.10 -6.78 -0.80
CA HIS A 115 -27.99 -5.43 -1.34
C HIS A 115 -28.99 -5.06 -2.43
N HIS A 116 -29.83 -6.00 -2.92
CA HIS A 116 -30.84 -5.67 -3.92
C HIS A 116 -31.99 -4.78 -3.37
N GLU A 117 -32.19 -4.76 -2.05
CA GLU A 117 -33.23 -3.90 -1.44
C GLU A 117 -32.69 -2.50 -1.05
N GLU A 118 -31.35 -2.31 -0.91
CA GLU A 118 -30.75 -1.03 -0.56
C GLU A 118 -30.21 -0.24 -1.78
N GLU A 119 -30.35 -0.74 -2.98
CA GLU A 119 -29.78 -0.13 -4.20
C GLU A 119 -30.34 1.28 -4.51
N ASN A 120 -31.48 1.64 -3.96
CA ASN A 120 -32.08 2.97 -4.13
C ASN A 120 -31.42 4.07 -3.27
N ASN A 121 -30.51 3.74 -2.34
CA ASN A 121 -29.89 4.71 -1.43
C ASN A 121 -28.33 4.63 -1.38
N LYS A 122 -27.71 3.87 -2.30
CA LYS A 122 -26.24 3.82 -2.36
C LYS A 122 -25.71 5.20 -2.78
N LYS A 123 -25.09 5.91 -1.83
CA LYS A 123 -24.24 7.07 -2.15
C LYS A 123 -23.28 6.66 -3.25
N LYS A 124 -23.41 7.26 -4.43
CA LYS A 124 -22.48 7.05 -5.55
C LYS A 124 -21.07 7.16 -5.01
N VAL A 125 -20.26 6.13 -5.19
CA VAL A 125 -18.87 6.16 -4.74
C VAL A 125 -18.20 7.34 -5.43
N SER A 126 -17.76 8.31 -4.64
CA SER A 126 -17.14 9.53 -5.17
C SER A 126 -15.75 9.18 -5.71
N TYR A 127 -15.48 9.55 -6.95
CA TYR A 127 -14.16 9.44 -7.56
C TYR A 127 -13.07 10.08 -6.68
N LEU A 128 -13.33 11.30 -6.21
CA LEU A 128 -12.42 12.00 -5.30
C LEU A 128 -12.26 11.25 -3.97
N GLY A 129 -13.33 10.66 -3.44
CA GLY A 129 -13.29 9.87 -2.21
C GLY A 129 -12.39 8.64 -2.34
N VAL A 130 -12.39 7.98 -3.50
CA VAL A 130 -11.48 6.85 -3.79
C VAL A 130 -10.04 7.33 -3.86
N LEU A 131 -9.76 8.45 -4.55
CA LEU A 131 -8.40 9.00 -4.64
C LEU A 131 -7.85 9.43 -3.27
N ILE A 132 -8.68 10.03 -2.42
CA ILE A 132 -8.29 10.40 -1.04
C ILE A 132 -7.96 9.14 -0.24
N GLN A 133 -8.77 8.08 -0.34
CA GLN A 133 -8.48 6.81 0.34
C GLN A 133 -7.16 6.20 -0.13
N ILE A 134 -6.89 6.21 -1.44
CA ILE A 134 -5.62 5.75 -2.01
C ILE A 134 -4.46 6.57 -1.43
N ALA A 135 -4.56 7.91 -1.42
CA ALA A 135 -3.51 8.77 -0.90
C ALA A 135 -3.22 8.54 0.60
N ILE A 136 -4.26 8.44 1.42
CA ILE A 136 -4.12 8.18 2.85
C ILE A 136 -3.40 6.86 3.10
N LEU A 137 -3.81 5.81 2.39
CA LEU A 137 -3.22 4.48 2.57
C LEU A 137 -1.79 4.42 2.05
N ASP A 138 -1.52 5.07 0.92
CA ASP A 138 -0.14 5.14 0.43
C ASP A 138 0.78 5.87 1.41
N ILE A 139 0.32 6.95 2.05
CA ILE A 139 1.09 7.63 3.10
C ILE A 139 1.38 6.67 4.26
N VAL A 140 0.40 5.92 4.72
CA VAL A 140 0.57 4.96 5.82
C VAL A 140 1.58 3.87 5.47
N PHE A 141 1.49 3.28 4.28
CA PHE A 141 2.42 2.25 3.82
C PHE A 141 3.82 2.79 3.53
N SER A 142 3.89 4.03 3.03
CA SER A 142 5.15 4.64 2.62
C SER A 142 5.97 5.19 3.78
N LEU A 143 5.33 5.48 4.92
CA LEU A 143 6.02 6.09 6.06
C LEU A 143 7.20 5.23 6.52
N ASP A 144 7.01 3.93 6.62
CA ASP A 144 8.02 2.98 7.05
C ASP A 144 9.03 2.64 5.94
N SER A 145 8.57 2.51 4.69
CA SER A 145 9.45 2.25 3.55
C SER A 145 10.39 3.43 3.26
N VAL A 146 9.92 4.67 3.42
CA VAL A 146 10.75 5.87 3.24
C VAL A 146 11.79 5.98 4.35
N ILE A 147 11.45 5.71 5.60
CA ILE A 147 12.42 5.68 6.71
C ILE A 147 13.51 4.63 6.44
N THR A 148 13.10 3.44 5.98
CA THR A 148 14.04 2.36 5.63
C THR A 148 14.93 2.75 4.44
N ALA A 149 14.36 3.33 3.38
CA ALA A 149 15.10 3.75 2.19
C ALA A 149 16.19 4.78 2.51
N VAL A 150 15.90 5.71 3.42
CA VAL A 150 16.85 6.72 3.90
C VAL A 150 18.05 6.07 4.60
N GLY A 151 17.84 4.99 5.33
CA GLY A 151 18.93 4.22 5.95
C GLY A 151 19.79 3.44 4.96
N MET A 152 19.30 3.20 3.73
CA MET A 152 19.96 2.37 2.72
C MET A 152 20.66 3.16 1.60
N ALA A 153 20.31 4.41 1.37
CA ALA A 153 20.88 5.20 0.29
C ALA A 153 21.33 6.57 0.74
N ASN A 154 22.54 6.95 0.31
CA ASN A 154 23.14 8.24 0.61
C ASN A 154 22.74 9.35 -0.38
N HIS A 155 22.01 9.01 -1.45
CA HIS A 155 21.70 9.92 -2.55
C HIS A 155 20.20 10.08 -2.77
N LEU A 156 19.63 11.21 -2.38
CA LEU A 156 18.22 11.55 -2.60
C LEU A 156 17.77 11.39 -4.08
N PRO A 157 18.55 11.78 -5.10
CA PRO A 157 18.16 11.58 -6.49
C PRO A 157 17.99 10.10 -6.87
N VAL A 158 18.78 9.20 -6.29
CA VAL A 158 18.71 7.76 -6.52
C VAL A 158 17.41 7.20 -5.96
N MET A 159 17.01 7.63 -4.77
CA MET A 159 15.74 7.24 -4.14
C MET A 159 14.54 7.72 -4.95
N ILE A 160 14.53 8.99 -5.38
CA ILE A 160 13.46 9.55 -6.22
C ILE A 160 13.36 8.76 -7.53
N LEU A 161 14.48 8.48 -8.17
CA LEU A 161 14.50 7.71 -9.42
C LEU A 161 13.99 6.28 -9.22
N ALA A 162 14.35 5.62 -8.12
CA ALA A 162 13.85 4.29 -7.77
C ALA A 162 12.32 4.28 -7.65
N ILE A 163 11.73 5.26 -6.95
CA ILE A 163 10.28 5.42 -6.81
C ILE A 163 9.64 5.65 -8.18
N MET A 164 10.19 6.54 -9.01
CA MET A 164 9.65 6.83 -10.33
C MET A 164 9.64 5.60 -11.24
N ILE A 165 10.73 4.83 -11.26
CA ILE A 165 10.83 3.59 -12.05
C ILE A 165 9.83 2.56 -11.51
N ALA A 166 9.77 2.34 -10.21
CA ALA A 166 8.87 1.38 -9.59
C ALA A 166 7.40 1.71 -9.90
N VAL A 167 7.00 2.97 -9.74
CA VAL A 167 5.62 3.41 -10.07
C VAL A 167 5.35 3.28 -11.57
N GLY A 168 6.33 3.58 -12.42
CA GLY A 168 6.22 3.32 -13.86
C GLY A 168 5.89 1.86 -14.15
N VAL A 169 6.63 0.92 -13.56
CA VAL A 169 6.37 -0.52 -13.68
C VAL A 169 4.97 -0.86 -13.14
N MET A 170 4.60 -0.32 -11.99
CA MET A 170 3.28 -0.54 -11.38
C MET A 170 2.14 -0.03 -12.27
N MET A 171 2.29 1.11 -12.94
CA MET A 171 1.28 1.63 -13.87
C MET A 171 1.03 0.68 -15.04
N PHE A 172 2.07 0.03 -15.58
CA PHE A 172 1.91 -1.00 -16.61
C PHE A 172 1.24 -2.26 -16.08
N ALA A 173 1.61 -2.67 -14.87
CA ALA A 173 1.09 -3.88 -14.23
C ALA A 173 -0.33 -3.70 -13.65
N ALA A 174 -0.74 -2.49 -13.33
CA ALA A 174 -1.99 -2.21 -12.61
C ALA A 174 -3.24 -2.66 -13.36
N LYS A 175 -3.29 -2.51 -14.70
CA LYS A 175 -4.44 -2.96 -15.49
C LYS A 175 -4.54 -4.49 -15.53
N PRO A 176 -3.53 -5.26 -15.98
CA PRO A 176 -3.63 -6.72 -16.02
C PRO A 176 -3.86 -7.34 -14.63
N ILE A 177 -3.22 -6.81 -13.58
CA ILE A 177 -3.43 -7.30 -12.22
C ILE A 177 -4.85 -6.98 -11.74
N GLY A 178 -5.34 -5.76 -11.97
CA GLY A 178 -6.68 -5.37 -11.58
C GLY A 178 -7.76 -6.18 -12.30
N ASP A 179 -7.62 -6.37 -13.60
CA ASP A 179 -8.58 -7.14 -14.39
C ASP A 179 -8.55 -8.63 -13.96
N PHE A 180 -7.39 -9.16 -13.59
CA PHE A 180 -7.25 -10.51 -13.06
C PHE A 180 -7.93 -10.66 -11.68
N VAL A 181 -7.76 -9.71 -10.78
CA VAL A 181 -8.43 -9.70 -9.46
C VAL A 181 -9.95 -9.54 -9.62
N ASP A 182 -10.41 -8.69 -10.55
CA ASP A 182 -11.83 -8.48 -10.82
C ASP A 182 -12.52 -9.75 -11.36
N THR A 183 -11.78 -10.59 -12.11
CA THR A 183 -12.31 -11.85 -12.67
C THR A 183 -12.26 -13.02 -11.67
N HIS A 184 -11.53 -12.89 -10.56
CA HIS A 184 -11.37 -13.95 -9.56
C HIS A 184 -11.79 -13.46 -8.16
N PRO A 185 -13.06 -13.62 -7.78
CA PRO A 185 -13.57 -13.13 -6.48
C PRO A 185 -12.81 -13.66 -5.26
N THR A 186 -12.31 -14.89 -5.34
CA THR A 186 -11.52 -15.51 -4.26
C THR A 186 -10.18 -14.81 -4.04
N LEU A 187 -9.53 -14.36 -5.12
CA LEU A 187 -8.32 -13.52 -5.03
C LEU A 187 -8.62 -12.15 -4.41
N LYS A 188 -9.79 -11.58 -4.68
CA LYS A 188 -10.20 -10.33 -4.04
C LYS A 188 -10.32 -10.51 -2.53
N ILE A 189 -10.95 -11.59 -2.07
CA ILE A 189 -11.07 -11.92 -0.63
C ILE A 189 -9.69 -12.16 -0.03
N LEU A 190 -8.83 -12.91 -0.71
CA LEU A 190 -7.45 -13.16 -0.27
C LEU A 190 -6.67 -11.85 -0.10
N ALA A 191 -6.75 -10.95 -1.08
CA ALA A 191 -6.10 -9.65 -1.03
C ALA A 191 -6.62 -8.79 0.14
N LEU A 192 -7.93 -8.78 0.39
CA LEU A 192 -8.53 -8.10 1.53
C LEU A 192 -8.07 -8.71 2.86
N ALA A 193 -7.92 -10.03 2.94
CA ALA A 193 -7.36 -10.70 4.12
C ALA A 193 -5.90 -10.30 4.36
N PHE A 194 -5.11 -10.11 3.30
CA PHE A 194 -3.74 -9.58 3.42
C PHE A 194 -3.72 -8.15 3.97
N LEU A 195 -4.66 -7.30 3.54
CA LEU A 195 -4.77 -5.95 4.09
C LEU A 195 -5.10 -5.95 5.59
N ILE A 196 -5.89 -6.92 6.07
CA ILE A 196 -6.11 -7.11 7.50
C ILE A 196 -4.80 -7.51 8.19
N LEU A 197 -4.06 -8.47 7.62
CA LEU A 197 -2.77 -8.91 8.16
C LEU A 197 -1.77 -7.76 8.24
N VAL A 198 -1.67 -6.95 7.19
CA VAL A 198 -0.81 -5.76 7.16
C VAL A 198 -1.30 -4.73 8.18
N GLY A 199 -2.61 -4.51 8.30
CA GLY A 199 -3.20 -3.62 9.30
C GLY A 199 -2.84 -4.03 10.73
N VAL A 200 -2.91 -5.32 11.05
CA VAL A 200 -2.48 -5.87 12.35
C VAL A 200 -0.99 -5.65 12.56
N SER A 201 -0.17 -5.87 11.53
CA SER A 201 1.28 -5.63 11.61
C SER A 201 1.62 -4.16 11.88
N LEU A 202 0.94 -3.21 11.22
CA LEU A 202 1.12 -1.78 11.45
C LEU A 202 0.72 -1.37 12.88
N MET A 203 -0.39 -1.94 13.40
CA MET A 203 -0.79 -1.72 14.78
C MET A 203 0.22 -2.31 15.78
N ALA A 204 0.78 -3.48 15.51
CA ALA A 204 1.83 -4.08 16.33
C ALA A 204 3.09 -3.20 16.32
N GLU A 205 3.50 -2.72 15.15
CA GLU A 205 4.65 -1.82 14.97
C GLU A 205 4.48 -0.51 15.74
N SER A 206 3.26 0.04 15.79
CA SER A 206 2.94 1.25 16.56
C SER A 206 3.04 1.06 18.08
N LEU A 207 3.11 -0.18 18.54
CA LEU A 207 3.28 -0.57 19.94
C LEU A 207 4.69 -1.12 20.22
N ASP A 208 5.67 -0.80 19.36
CA ASP A 208 7.05 -1.30 19.42
C ASP A 208 7.18 -2.83 19.31
N ILE A 209 6.13 -3.52 18.85
CA ILE A 209 6.17 -4.95 18.57
C ILE A 209 6.61 -5.13 17.10
N HIS A 210 7.89 -5.35 16.90
CA HIS A 210 8.45 -5.49 15.57
C HIS A 210 8.18 -6.89 14.98
N ILE A 211 7.31 -6.93 13.95
CA ILE A 211 7.05 -8.14 13.16
C ILE A 211 7.92 -8.09 11.90
N PRO A 212 8.90 -9.00 11.75
CA PRO A 212 9.72 -9.02 10.53
C PRO A 212 8.86 -9.20 9.29
N LYS A 213 8.91 -8.26 8.36
CA LYS A 213 8.09 -8.23 7.14
C LYS A 213 8.22 -9.49 6.28
N GLY A 214 9.37 -10.18 6.39
CA GLY A 214 9.59 -11.46 5.71
C GLY A 214 8.53 -12.52 6.01
N TYR A 215 8.02 -12.58 7.25
CA TYR A 215 6.93 -13.52 7.60
C TYR A 215 5.62 -13.18 6.91
N ILE A 216 5.31 -11.88 6.80
CA ILE A 216 4.11 -11.39 6.13
C ILE A 216 4.19 -11.73 4.64
N TYR A 217 5.31 -11.41 3.98
CA TYR A 217 5.51 -11.71 2.55
C TYR A 217 5.53 -13.22 2.27
N PHE A 218 6.11 -14.01 3.17
CA PHE A 218 6.06 -15.46 3.05
C PHE A 218 4.61 -15.98 3.13
N ALA A 219 3.83 -15.52 4.12
CA ALA A 219 2.43 -15.91 4.28
C ALA A 219 1.59 -15.50 3.06
N MET A 220 1.80 -14.28 2.54
CA MET A 220 1.14 -13.78 1.34
C MET A 220 1.51 -14.62 0.10
N GLY A 221 2.80 -14.86 -0.12
CA GLY A 221 3.28 -15.66 -1.24
C GLY A 221 2.77 -17.10 -1.19
N PHE A 222 2.81 -17.74 -0.02
CA PHE A 222 2.27 -19.08 0.18
C PHE A 222 0.78 -19.15 -0.12
N SER A 223 -0.02 -18.22 0.44
CA SER A 223 -1.46 -18.19 0.22
C SER A 223 -1.82 -17.89 -1.25
N ALA A 224 -1.06 -17.02 -1.92
CA ALA A 224 -1.25 -16.74 -3.34
C ALA A 224 -0.98 -17.98 -4.20
N VAL A 225 0.08 -18.74 -3.91
CA VAL A 225 0.38 -20.01 -4.60
C VAL A 225 -0.73 -21.02 -4.39
N VAL A 226 -1.22 -21.19 -3.16
CA VAL A 226 -2.35 -22.09 -2.86
C VAL A 226 -3.59 -21.67 -3.64
N GLU A 227 -3.92 -20.38 -3.67
CA GLU A 227 -5.09 -19.89 -4.40
C GLU A 227 -4.95 -20.06 -5.92
N MET A 228 -3.77 -19.85 -6.48
CA MET A 228 -3.50 -20.13 -7.89
C MET A 228 -3.70 -21.60 -8.23
N LEU A 229 -3.31 -22.52 -7.34
CA LEU A 229 -3.58 -23.96 -7.49
C LEU A 229 -5.09 -24.26 -7.44
N ASN A 230 -5.81 -23.66 -6.51
CA ASN A 230 -7.27 -23.79 -6.39
C ASN A 230 -7.99 -23.31 -7.66
N ILE A 231 -7.58 -22.17 -8.22
CA ILE A 231 -8.15 -21.64 -9.47
C ILE A 231 -7.90 -22.60 -10.63
N LYS A 232 -6.71 -23.22 -10.68
CA LYS A 232 -6.36 -24.17 -11.76
C LYS A 232 -7.10 -25.51 -11.65
N MET A 233 -7.54 -25.88 -10.44
CA MET A 233 -8.29 -27.13 -10.20
C MET A 233 -9.79 -27.00 -10.43
N ARG A 234 -10.33 -25.78 -10.47
CA ARG A 234 -11.74 -25.47 -10.79
C ARG A 234 -11.93 -25.33 -12.29
#